data_a232d7ab05a42d58d2babe4efbbd0d14
#
_entry.id   a232d7ab05a42d58d2babe4efbbd0d14
#
_cell.length_a   1.000
_cell.length_b   1.000
_cell.length_c   1.000
_cell.angle_alpha   90.00
_cell.angle_beta   90.00
_cell.angle_gamma   90.00
#
_symmetry.space_group_name_H-M   'P 1'
#
loop_
_entity.id
_entity.type
_entity.pdbx_description
1 polymer ?
#
loop_
_entity_poly.entity_id
_entity_poly.type
_entity_poly.pdbx_seq_one_letter_code
_entity_poly.pdbx_strand_id
1 'polypeptide(L)'
;MQREYKMQEIIKAIEESAIKIRDLIQTGDTGKSEHENSTGDTQLKLDIASDEIIEEIFKKIPSIKAIVSEEQEAIVNLHENGKYLIAYDPLDGSSLVDVNLSVGSIFGIYENEFNAANIVASVYVVFGPRVEMVVTINDVKMYRLLNNEFKFIQNIKLNEKGKLNAPGSTQNCWAPFHKQLIDDIF
;
A
#
# COMPACT_ATOMS: atom_id res chain seq x y z
N MET A 1 14.53 -0.29 21.20
CA MET A 1 14.30 1.17 21.38
C MET A 1 14.52 1.98 20.10
N GLN A 2 15.75 2.12 19.58
CA GLN A 2 15.99 2.97 18.38
C GLN A 2 15.40 2.41 17.09
N ARG A 3 15.37 1.09 16.87
CA ARG A 3 14.74 0.44 15.71
C ARG A 3 13.22 0.61 15.72
N GLU A 4 12.61 0.40 16.87
CA GLU A 4 11.16 0.59 17.06
C GLU A 4 10.73 2.04 16.82
N TYR A 5 11.50 3.01 17.30
CA TYR A 5 11.23 4.42 17.09
C TYR A 5 11.23 4.78 15.59
N LYS A 6 12.27 4.36 14.84
CA LYS A 6 12.37 4.61 13.40
C LYS A 6 11.24 3.94 12.61
N MET A 7 10.84 2.74 13.01
CA MET A 7 9.70 2.06 12.37
C MET A 7 8.40 2.80 12.66
N GLN A 8 8.18 3.28 13.89
CA GLN A 8 7.02 4.08 14.23
C GLN A 8 6.95 5.40 13.44
N GLU A 9 8.09 6.02 13.16
CA GLU A 9 8.18 7.23 12.34
C GLU A 9 7.72 6.95 10.89
N ILE A 10 8.13 5.81 10.30
CA ILE A 10 7.68 5.39 8.96
C ILE A 10 6.17 5.08 8.96
N ILE A 11 5.67 4.35 9.97
CA ILE A 11 4.23 4.07 10.07
C ILE A 11 3.42 5.38 10.17
N LYS A 12 3.90 6.35 10.95
CA LYS A 12 3.26 7.67 11.05
C LYS A 12 3.26 8.44 9.73
N ALA A 13 4.33 8.34 8.96
CA ALA A 13 4.40 8.92 7.62
C ALA A 13 3.37 8.29 6.67
N ILE A 14 3.17 6.96 6.74
CA ILE A 14 2.13 6.25 6.01
C ILE A 14 0.73 6.67 6.47
N GLU A 15 0.49 6.84 7.78
CA GLU A 15 -0.77 7.36 8.32
C GLU A 15 -1.09 8.76 7.76
N GLU A 16 -0.10 9.66 7.74
CA GLU A 16 -0.25 11.01 7.17
C GLU A 16 -0.55 10.96 5.67
N SER A 17 0.16 10.14 4.92
CA SER A 17 -0.08 9.92 3.49
C SER A 17 -1.51 9.42 3.24
N ALA A 18 -1.95 8.42 3.99
CA ALA A 18 -3.28 7.84 3.86
C ALA A 18 -4.40 8.86 4.13
N ILE A 19 -4.22 9.78 5.08
CA ILE A 19 -5.20 10.84 5.33
C ILE A 19 -5.30 11.78 4.13
N LYS A 20 -4.17 12.20 3.54
CA LYS A 20 -4.14 13.08 2.38
C LYS A 20 -4.69 12.40 1.13
N ILE A 21 -4.36 11.13 0.91
CA ILE A 21 -4.88 10.34 -0.23
C ILE A 21 -6.39 10.16 -0.11
N ARG A 22 -6.93 9.88 1.09
CA ARG A 22 -8.37 9.84 1.31
C ARG A 22 -9.05 11.15 0.87
N ASP A 23 -8.50 12.30 1.27
CA ASP A 23 -9.04 13.61 0.91
C ASP A 23 -8.93 13.86 -0.61
N LEU A 24 -7.83 13.42 -1.21
CA LEU A 24 -7.63 13.48 -2.65
C LEU A 24 -8.65 12.63 -3.41
N ILE A 25 -8.92 11.40 -2.98
CA ILE A 25 -9.94 10.52 -3.59
C ILE A 25 -11.32 11.17 -3.59
N GLN A 26 -11.67 11.95 -2.55
CA GLN A 26 -12.96 12.60 -2.44
C GLN A 26 -13.11 13.84 -3.35
N THR A 27 -12.02 14.45 -3.75
CA THR A 27 -12.02 15.77 -4.41
C THR A 27 -11.19 15.82 -5.69
N GLY A 28 -10.39 14.79 -5.95
CA GLY A 28 -9.44 14.74 -7.04
C GLY A 28 -10.06 14.46 -8.40
N ASP A 29 -9.30 14.75 -9.45
CA ASP A 29 -9.64 14.43 -10.84
C ASP A 29 -9.28 12.97 -11.13
N THR A 30 -10.27 12.15 -11.44
CA THR A 30 -10.14 10.74 -11.82
C THR A 30 -9.78 10.53 -13.29
N GLY A 31 -9.55 11.61 -14.04
CA GLY A 31 -9.20 11.55 -15.46
C GLY A 31 -7.88 10.83 -15.73
N LYS A 32 -7.74 10.28 -16.94
CA LYS A 32 -6.50 9.68 -17.41
C LYS A 32 -5.39 10.71 -17.55
N SER A 33 -4.18 10.33 -17.23
CA SER A 33 -2.96 11.08 -17.56
C SER A 33 -2.49 10.73 -18.99
N GLU A 34 -1.47 11.43 -19.47
CA GLU A 34 -0.77 11.11 -20.73
C GLU A 34 0.39 10.13 -20.53
N HIS A 35 0.59 9.63 -19.30
CA HIS A 35 1.71 8.77 -18.92
C HIS A 35 1.27 7.33 -18.69
N GLU A 36 2.22 6.40 -18.78
CA GLU A 36 2.09 4.99 -18.39
C GLU A 36 2.91 4.75 -17.12
N ASN A 37 2.47 3.81 -16.27
CA ASN A 37 3.21 3.42 -15.08
C ASN A 37 4.33 2.42 -15.42
N SER A 38 5.09 1.96 -14.42
CA SER A 38 6.20 1.02 -14.60
C SER A 38 5.78 -0.35 -15.16
N THR A 39 4.49 -0.70 -15.08
CA THR A 39 3.89 -1.92 -15.62
C THR A 39 3.36 -1.75 -17.05
N GLY A 40 3.30 -0.51 -17.57
CA GLY A 40 2.81 -0.18 -18.91
C GLY A 40 1.31 0.10 -18.98
N ASP A 41 0.64 0.28 -17.83
CA ASP A 41 -0.76 0.68 -17.76
C ASP A 41 -0.89 2.20 -17.80
N THR A 42 -1.99 2.70 -18.36
CA THR A 42 -2.28 4.15 -18.38
C THR A 42 -2.52 4.66 -16.96
N GLN A 43 -1.64 5.55 -16.50
CA GLN A 43 -1.79 6.20 -15.19
C GLN A 43 -3.03 7.08 -15.13
N LEU A 44 -3.69 7.10 -13.98
CA LEU A 44 -4.68 8.10 -13.67
C LEU A 44 -4.02 9.30 -12.95
N LYS A 45 -4.64 10.46 -13.02
CA LYS A 45 -4.15 11.64 -12.29
C LYS A 45 -4.11 11.43 -10.78
N LEU A 46 -5.01 10.57 -10.25
CA LEU A 46 -5.03 10.19 -8.84
C LEU A 46 -3.79 9.38 -8.44
N ASP A 47 -3.30 8.50 -9.32
CA ASP A 47 -2.11 7.68 -9.06
C ASP A 47 -0.89 8.58 -8.89
N ILE A 48 -0.68 9.48 -9.86
CA ILE A 48 0.43 10.45 -9.85
C ILE A 48 0.37 11.33 -8.60
N ALA A 49 -0.80 11.91 -8.31
CA ALA A 49 -0.95 12.80 -7.17
C ALA A 49 -0.80 12.06 -5.82
N SER A 50 -1.22 10.79 -5.75
CA SER A 50 -1.02 9.93 -4.56
C SER A 50 0.45 9.60 -4.37
N ASP A 51 1.18 9.31 -5.45
CA ASP A 51 2.61 9.05 -5.44
C ASP A 51 3.40 10.29 -4.98
N GLU A 52 3.12 11.46 -5.52
CA GLU A 52 3.71 12.73 -5.11
C GLU A 52 3.50 13.01 -3.61
N ILE A 53 2.30 12.77 -3.08
CA ILE A 53 2.01 12.92 -1.65
C ILE A 53 2.91 12.03 -0.79
N ILE A 54 3.04 10.76 -1.16
CA ILE A 54 3.85 9.79 -0.41
C ILE A 54 5.32 10.18 -0.47
N GLU A 55 5.84 10.48 -1.67
CA GLU A 55 7.24 10.85 -1.88
C GLU A 55 7.62 12.10 -1.07
N GLU A 56 6.77 13.16 -1.09
CA GLU A 56 7.01 14.39 -0.33
C GLU A 56 7.06 14.17 1.18
N ILE A 57 6.26 13.24 1.70
CA ILE A 57 6.26 12.90 3.11
C ILE A 57 7.50 12.07 3.45
N PHE A 58 7.83 11.07 2.64
CA PHE A 58 8.96 10.18 2.88
C PHE A 58 10.32 10.90 2.78
N LYS A 59 10.44 11.93 1.93
CA LYS A 59 11.63 12.81 1.87
C LYS A 59 11.97 13.45 3.21
N LYS A 60 11.03 13.56 4.13
CA LYS A 60 11.24 14.17 5.46
C LYS A 60 11.71 13.15 6.52
N ILE A 61 11.78 11.86 6.16
CA ILE A 61 12.07 10.76 7.10
C ILE A 61 13.51 10.28 6.90
N PRO A 62 14.49 10.70 7.72
CA PRO A 62 15.90 10.40 7.51
C PRO A 62 16.24 8.91 7.58
N SER A 63 15.37 8.09 8.15
CA SER A 63 15.55 6.64 8.22
C SER A 63 15.24 5.91 6.91
N ILE A 64 14.60 6.55 5.93
CA ILE A 64 14.30 5.98 4.62
C ILE A 64 15.46 6.29 3.67
N LYS A 65 16.11 5.24 3.16
CA LYS A 65 17.23 5.33 2.22
C LYS A 65 16.76 5.55 0.79
N ALA A 66 15.78 4.79 0.36
CA ALA A 66 15.25 4.86 -1.00
C ALA A 66 13.81 4.32 -1.04
N ILE A 67 13.11 4.71 -2.09
CA ILE A 67 11.74 4.27 -2.38
C ILE A 67 11.65 3.74 -3.81
N VAL A 68 10.71 2.82 -4.04
CA VAL A 68 10.27 2.32 -5.34
C VAL A 68 8.75 2.38 -5.37
N SER A 69 8.21 3.11 -6.32
CA SER A 69 6.78 3.20 -6.59
C SER A 69 6.40 2.38 -7.81
N GLU A 70 5.18 1.85 -7.86
CA GLU A 70 4.62 1.28 -9.08
C GLU A 70 4.53 2.35 -10.19
N GLU A 71 4.31 3.60 -9.80
CA GLU A 71 4.12 4.73 -10.71
C GLU A 71 5.42 5.29 -11.29
N GLN A 72 6.59 4.82 -10.83
CA GLN A 72 7.89 5.33 -11.23
C GLN A 72 8.79 4.22 -11.78
N GLU A 73 9.48 4.48 -12.90
CA GLU A 73 10.39 3.52 -13.53
C GLU A 73 11.69 3.30 -12.74
N ALA A 74 12.08 4.24 -11.88
CA ALA A 74 13.38 4.25 -11.23
C ALA A 74 13.28 4.31 -9.71
N ILE A 75 14.30 3.76 -9.04
CA ILE A 75 14.49 3.91 -7.60
C ILE A 75 14.80 5.37 -7.27
N VAL A 76 14.06 5.96 -6.35
CA VAL A 76 14.31 7.31 -5.83
C VAL A 76 15.14 7.20 -4.55
N ASN A 77 16.39 7.71 -4.58
CA ASN A 77 17.24 7.77 -3.40
C ASN A 77 16.89 9.00 -2.58
N LEU A 78 16.61 8.84 -1.28
CA LEU A 78 16.23 9.91 -0.37
C LEU A 78 17.37 10.30 0.58
N HIS A 79 17.84 9.36 1.41
CA HIS A 79 18.88 9.63 2.41
C HIS A 79 19.98 8.58 2.39
N GLU A 80 21.22 8.98 2.12
CA GLU A 80 22.37 8.08 2.02
C GLU A 80 22.57 7.21 3.28
N ASN A 81 22.35 7.81 4.46
CA ASN A 81 22.47 7.12 5.75
C ASN A 81 21.18 6.46 6.24
N GLY A 82 20.14 6.46 5.42
CA GLY A 82 18.89 5.76 5.69
C GLY A 82 19.11 4.26 5.71
N LYS A 83 18.30 3.55 6.50
CA LYS A 83 18.39 2.10 6.65
C LYS A 83 17.30 1.36 5.91
N TYR A 84 16.12 1.98 5.82
CA TYR A 84 14.93 1.34 5.26
C TYR A 84 14.74 1.68 3.80
N LEU A 85 14.28 0.69 3.06
CA LEU A 85 13.84 0.80 1.68
C LEU A 85 12.33 0.54 1.68
N ILE A 86 11.56 1.31 0.90
CA ILE A 86 10.10 1.13 0.82
C ILE A 86 9.71 0.92 -0.63
N ALA A 87 9.03 -0.20 -0.91
CA ALA A 87 8.35 -0.43 -2.17
C ALA A 87 6.84 -0.24 -1.93
N TYR A 88 6.15 0.46 -2.83
CA TYR A 88 4.75 0.75 -2.64
C TYR A 88 3.98 0.90 -3.95
N ASP A 89 2.68 0.61 -3.86
CA ASP A 89 1.65 1.03 -4.79
C ASP A 89 0.85 2.16 -4.10
N PRO A 90 0.87 3.37 -4.64
CA PRO A 90 0.22 4.52 -4.01
C PRO A 90 -1.30 4.41 -4.00
N LEU A 91 -1.92 3.81 -5.03
CA LEU A 91 -3.38 3.70 -5.12
C LEU A 91 -3.84 2.47 -5.93
N ASP A 92 -3.65 1.27 -5.37
CA ASP A 92 -4.11 0.01 -5.95
C ASP A 92 -5.62 0.04 -6.25
N GLY A 93 -5.95 -0.26 -7.51
CA GLY A 93 -7.32 -0.25 -8.00
C GLY A 93 -7.89 1.13 -8.29
N SER A 94 -7.06 2.14 -8.56
CA SER A 94 -7.47 3.54 -8.81
C SER A 94 -8.61 3.71 -9.81
N SER A 95 -8.68 2.86 -10.85
CA SER A 95 -9.77 2.84 -11.84
C SER A 95 -11.16 2.54 -11.23
N LEU A 96 -11.21 1.99 -10.02
CA LEU A 96 -12.45 1.67 -9.32
C LEU A 96 -13.03 2.89 -8.56
N VAL A 97 -12.28 3.98 -8.44
CA VAL A 97 -12.76 5.22 -7.81
C VAL A 97 -13.98 5.78 -8.55
N ASP A 98 -13.96 5.77 -9.88
CA ASP A 98 -15.05 6.26 -10.72
C ASP A 98 -16.38 5.51 -10.53
N VAL A 99 -16.32 4.27 -10.10
CA VAL A 99 -17.51 3.45 -9.80
C VAL A 99 -17.75 3.32 -8.29
N ASN A 100 -17.07 4.14 -7.50
CA ASN A 100 -17.23 4.25 -6.05
C ASN A 100 -17.01 2.92 -5.30
N LEU A 101 -16.03 2.14 -5.73
CA LEU A 101 -15.57 0.95 -5.05
C LEU A 101 -14.35 1.24 -4.17
N SER A 102 -14.05 0.30 -3.27
CA SER A 102 -12.87 0.42 -2.40
C SER A 102 -11.58 0.28 -3.20
N VAL A 103 -10.62 1.12 -2.88
CA VAL A 103 -9.24 1.11 -3.39
C VAL A 103 -8.27 1.08 -2.24
N GLY A 104 -6.97 0.97 -2.48
CA GLY A 104 -6.01 0.84 -1.40
C GLY A 104 -4.63 1.42 -1.69
N SER A 105 -3.79 1.52 -0.66
CA SER A 105 -2.36 1.74 -0.80
C SER A 105 -1.61 0.59 -0.14
N ILE A 106 -0.53 0.13 -0.74
CA ILE A 106 0.22 -1.04 -0.27
C ILE A 106 1.69 -0.67 -0.10
N PHE A 107 2.29 -1.06 1.03
CA PHE A 107 3.69 -0.76 1.36
C PHE A 107 4.42 -2.00 1.86
N GLY A 108 5.58 -2.28 1.28
CA GLY A 108 6.58 -3.20 1.80
C GLY A 108 7.79 -2.42 2.34
N ILE A 109 8.19 -2.68 3.58
CA ILE A 109 9.32 -2.02 4.22
C ILE A 109 10.45 -3.04 4.37
N TYR A 110 11.61 -2.72 3.85
CA TYR A 110 12.78 -3.61 3.78
C TYR A 110 13.96 -3.00 4.52
N GLU A 111 14.88 -3.85 4.97
CA GLU A 111 16.21 -3.44 5.44
C GLU A 111 17.27 -3.90 4.44
N ASN A 112 18.21 -3.02 4.12
CA ASN A 112 19.40 -3.22 3.28
C ASN A 112 19.10 -3.39 1.79
N GLU A 113 18.26 -4.33 1.36
CA GLU A 113 18.01 -4.66 -0.04
C GLU A 113 16.52 -4.97 -0.28
N PHE A 114 16.05 -4.69 -1.48
CA PHE A 114 14.71 -5.09 -1.95
C PHE A 114 14.69 -6.59 -2.26
N ASN A 115 14.49 -7.39 -1.22
CA ASN A 115 14.35 -8.82 -1.38
C ASN A 115 13.45 -9.39 -0.28
N ALA A 116 12.74 -10.48 -0.56
CA ALA A 116 11.74 -11.05 0.34
C ALA A 116 12.29 -11.42 1.73
N ALA A 117 13.58 -11.81 1.84
CA ALA A 117 14.20 -12.14 3.12
C ALA A 117 14.46 -10.91 4.01
N ASN A 118 14.45 -9.72 3.43
CA ASN A 118 14.75 -8.47 4.10
C ASN A 118 13.50 -7.64 4.44
N ILE A 119 12.30 -8.16 4.15
CA ILE A 119 11.05 -7.49 4.53
C ILE A 119 10.91 -7.52 6.06
N VAL A 120 10.73 -6.35 6.65
CA VAL A 120 10.64 -6.17 8.11
C VAL A 120 9.29 -5.65 8.57
N ALA A 121 8.53 -5.10 7.66
CA ALA A 121 7.13 -4.70 7.90
C ALA A 121 6.37 -4.65 6.58
N SER A 122 5.06 -4.77 6.67
CA SER A 122 4.13 -4.47 5.58
C SER A 122 2.95 -3.68 6.12
N VAL A 123 2.44 -2.80 5.28
CA VAL A 123 1.26 -1.99 5.57
C VAL A 123 0.36 -1.98 4.35
N TYR A 124 -0.94 -2.08 4.57
CA TYR A 124 -1.91 -1.69 3.55
C TYR A 124 -3.00 -0.83 4.17
N VAL A 125 -3.52 0.08 3.37
CA VAL A 125 -4.65 0.95 3.70
C VAL A 125 -5.77 0.67 2.73
N VAL A 126 -6.99 0.55 3.22
CA VAL A 126 -8.19 0.42 2.39
C VAL A 126 -9.03 1.69 2.52
N PHE A 127 -9.27 2.33 1.38
CA PHE A 127 -10.17 3.48 1.25
C PHE A 127 -11.53 2.97 0.75
N GLY A 128 -12.45 2.80 1.68
CA GLY A 128 -13.81 2.32 1.43
C GLY A 128 -14.82 3.04 2.31
N PRO A 129 -15.95 2.41 2.67
CA PRO A 129 -16.92 2.99 3.60
C PRO A 129 -16.29 3.42 4.95
N ARG A 130 -15.18 2.81 5.29
CA ARG A 130 -14.26 3.20 6.39
C ARG A 130 -12.84 3.16 5.85
N VAL A 131 -12.01 4.06 6.33
CA VAL A 131 -10.57 3.96 6.08
C VAL A 131 -9.95 3.11 7.16
N GLU A 132 -9.38 1.99 6.76
CA GLU A 132 -8.76 1.02 7.66
C GLU A 132 -7.34 0.72 7.21
N MET A 133 -6.44 0.56 8.17
CA MET A 133 -5.03 0.26 7.94
C MET A 133 -4.64 -1.01 8.69
N VAL A 134 -3.93 -1.88 8.02
CA VAL A 134 -3.35 -3.07 8.64
C VAL A 134 -1.83 -2.96 8.59
N VAL A 135 -1.21 -3.16 9.74
CA VAL A 135 0.25 -3.09 9.93
C VAL A 135 0.75 -4.43 10.43
N THR A 136 1.75 -4.97 9.75
CA THR A 136 2.46 -6.18 10.16
C THR A 136 3.93 -5.84 10.43
N ILE A 137 4.37 -6.05 11.67
CA ILE A 137 5.79 -5.99 12.08
C ILE A 137 6.15 -7.32 12.74
N ASN A 138 5.64 -7.59 13.92
CA ASN A 138 5.72 -8.88 14.62
C ASN A 138 4.35 -9.55 14.66
N ASP A 139 3.31 -8.74 14.86
CA ASP A 139 1.90 -9.13 14.87
C ASP A 139 1.16 -8.35 13.79
N VAL A 140 0.00 -8.86 13.39
CA VAL A 140 -0.88 -8.20 12.44
C VAL A 140 -1.89 -7.36 13.23
N LYS A 141 -1.82 -6.05 13.07
CA LYS A 141 -2.65 -5.08 13.80
C LYS A 141 -3.52 -4.28 12.84
N MET A 142 -4.79 -4.16 13.18
CA MET A 142 -5.76 -3.37 12.43
C MET A 142 -6.03 -2.05 13.16
N TYR A 143 -6.04 -0.99 12.38
CA TYR A 143 -6.36 0.39 12.79
C TYR A 143 -7.49 0.92 11.93
N ARG A 144 -8.23 1.88 12.46
CA ARG A 144 -9.29 2.60 11.74
C ARG A 144 -9.10 4.09 11.90
N LEU A 145 -9.31 4.82 10.83
CA LEU A 145 -9.29 6.27 10.84
C LEU A 145 -10.57 6.82 11.52
N LEU A 146 -10.40 7.49 12.64
CA LEU A 146 -11.46 8.12 13.40
C LEU A 146 -11.02 9.55 13.77
N ASN A 147 -11.78 10.56 13.34
CA ASN A 147 -11.46 11.97 13.63
C ASN A 147 -10.02 12.35 13.18
N ASN A 148 -9.62 11.94 11.98
CA ASN A 148 -8.27 12.16 11.41
C ASN A 148 -7.12 11.55 12.23
N GLU A 149 -7.38 10.49 12.99
CA GLU A 149 -6.36 9.73 13.71
C GLU A 149 -6.61 8.23 13.56
N PHE A 150 -5.56 7.46 13.24
CA PHE A 150 -5.65 6.01 13.20
C PHE A 150 -5.65 5.44 14.62
N LYS A 151 -6.77 4.81 15.00
CA LYS A 151 -6.96 4.15 16.30
C LYS A 151 -6.84 2.65 16.16
N PHE A 152 -6.08 2.03 17.05
CA PHE A 152 -6.00 0.57 17.15
C PHE A 152 -7.38 -0.03 17.39
N ILE A 153 -7.73 -1.07 16.64
CA ILE A 153 -9.00 -1.79 16.74
C ILE A 153 -8.78 -3.18 17.32
N GLN A 154 -7.90 -3.97 16.68
CA GLN A 154 -7.68 -5.36 17.09
C GLN A 154 -6.40 -5.94 16.48
N ASN A 155 -5.92 -7.04 17.08
CA ASN A 155 -5.00 -7.92 16.38
C ASN A 155 -5.78 -8.83 15.43
N ILE A 156 -5.23 -9.09 14.26
CA ILE A 156 -5.80 -10.01 13.27
C ILE A 156 -5.05 -11.33 13.35
N LYS A 157 -5.80 -12.43 13.37
CA LYS A 157 -5.27 -13.78 13.23
C LYS A 157 -6.16 -14.55 12.28
N LEU A 158 -5.57 -15.15 11.26
CA LEU A 158 -6.29 -16.02 10.35
C LEU A 158 -6.62 -17.35 11.04
N ASN A 159 -7.77 -17.92 10.70
CA ASN A 159 -8.10 -19.27 11.08
C ASN A 159 -7.29 -20.28 10.24
N GLU A 160 -7.11 -21.50 10.73
CA GLU A 160 -6.45 -22.57 9.97
C GLU A 160 -7.18 -22.90 8.67
N LYS A 161 -8.49 -22.75 8.65
CA LYS A 161 -9.32 -22.93 7.45
C LYS A 161 -10.09 -21.67 7.15
N GLY A 162 -9.99 -21.18 5.92
CA GLY A 162 -10.81 -20.11 5.39
C GLY A 162 -12.26 -20.56 5.19
N LYS A 163 -13.20 -19.61 5.25
CA LYS A 163 -14.61 -19.82 4.94
C LYS A 163 -15.06 -19.10 3.68
N LEU A 164 -14.27 -18.12 3.26
CA LEU A 164 -14.54 -17.31 2.07
C LEU A 164 -13.30 -17.27 1.20
N ASN A 165 -13.56 -17.31 -0.09
CA ASN A 165 -12.55 -17.23 -1.13
C ASN A 165 -13.01 -16.18 -2.14
N ALA A 166 -12.17 -15.21 -2.42
CA ALA A 166 -12.43 -14.15 -3.41
C ALA A 166 -11.20 -14.01 -4.33
N PRO A 167 -10.92 -15.03 -5.17
CA PRO A 167 -9.79 -14.94 -6.10
C PRO A 167 -10.04 -13.82 -7.10
N GLY A 168 -9.04 -12.94 -7.22
CA GLY A 168 -9.03 -11.85 -8.17
C GLY A 168 -8.77 -12.30 -9.61
N SER A 169 -8.59 -11.34 -10.48
CA SER A 169 -8.32 -11.45 -11.91
C SER A 169 -9.50 -11.89 -12.80
N THR A 170 -9.31 -11.73 -14.10
CA THR A 170 -10.30 -12.08 -15.11
C THR A 170 -10.40 -13.60 -15.27
N GLN A 171 -11.45 -14.21 -14.76
CA GLN A 171 -11.61 -15.67 -14.74
C GLN A 171 -11.52 -16.32 -16.13
N ASN A 172 -11.88 -15.60 -17.19
CA ASN A 172 -11.74 -16.07 -18.56
C ASN A 172 -10.27 -16.29 -19.00
N CYS A 173 -9.33 -15.67 -18.30
CA CYS A 173 -7.90 -15.79 -18.55
C CYS A 173 -7.22 -16.82 -17.66
N TRP A 174 -7.97 -17.48 -16.76
CA TRP A 174 -7.39 -18.49 -15.89
C TRP A 174 -6.93 -19.72 -16.65
N ALA A 175 -5.74 -20.22 -16.29
CA ALA A 175 -5.28 -21.51 -16.78
C ALA A 175 -6.27 -22.63 -16.37
N PRO A 176 -6.42 -23.71 -17.15
CA PRO A 176 -7.40 -24.78 -16.88
C PRO A 176 -7.31 -25.38 -15.47
N PHE A 177 -6.11 -25.43 -14.89
CA PHE A 177 -5.88 -25.95 -13.52
C PHE A 177 -6.23 -24.95 -12.41
N HIS A 178 -6.38 -23.66 -12.72
CA HIS A 178 -6.53 -22.61 -11.71
C HIS A 178 -7.84 -22.78 -10.92
N LYS A 179 -8.92 -23.08 -11.63
CA LYS A 179 -10.21 -23.34 -10.96
C LYS A 179 -10.10 -24.53 -10.00
N GLN A 180 -9.49 -25.63 -10.45
CA GLN A 180 -9.30 -26.81 -9.60
C GLN A 180 -8.42 -26.49 -8.38
N LEU A 181 -7.34 -25.73 -8.57
CA LEU A 181 -6.48 -25.30 -7.47
C LEU A 181 -7.25 -24.50 -6.41
N ILE A 182 -8.14 -23.60 -6.82
CA ILE A 182 -8.99 -22.84 -5.91
C ILE A 182 -9.96 -23.76 -5.18
N ASP A 183 -10.64 -24.68 -5.89
CA ASP A 183 -11.57 -25.62 -5.31
C ASP A 183 -10.87 -26.60 -4.32
N ASP A 184 -9.60 -26.92 -4.52
CA ASP A 184 -8.79 -27.79 -3.66
C ASP A 184 -8.29 -27.10 -2.38
N ILE A 185 -8.09 -25.76 -2.42
CA ILE A 185 -7.59 -24.97 -1.29
C ILE A 185 -8.72 -24.61 -0.30
N PHE A 186 -9.94 -24.42 -0.77
CA PHE A 186 -11.10 -23.90 -0.02
C PHE A 186 -12.28 -24.87 0.02
#